data_5810180901ee426de265dc19b08c3554
#
_entry.id   5810180901ee426de265dc19b08c3554
#
_cell.length_a   1.000
_cell.length_b   1.000
_cell.length_c   1.000
_cell.angle_alpha   90.00
_cell.angle_beta   90.00
_cell.angle_gamma   90.00
#
_symmetry.space_group_name_H-M   'P 1'
#
loop_
_entity.id
_entity.type
_entity.pdbx_description
1 polymer ?
#
loop_
_entity_poly.entity_id
_entity_poly.type
_entity_poly.pdbx_seq_one_letter_code
_entity_poly.pdbx_strand_id
1 'polypeptide(L)' 'MNLTTAKEGKEYVIQRIETDDQELDAFLFSLGCYSGEPITVVSRKKKTCVVSIKDSRYSIDNQLAEAIMIYE' A
#
# COMPACT_ATOMS: atom_id res chain seq x y z
N MET A 1 -6.95 9.57 -1.54
CA MET A 1 -5.64 9.72 -0.84
C MET A 1 -4.80 8.48 -1.10
N ASN A 2 -3.50 8.60 -1.06
CA ASN A 2 -2.64 7.43 -1.27
C ASN A 2 -1.92 7.05 0.04
N LEU A 3 -1.18 5.95 -0.01
CA LEU A 3 -0.61 5.37 1.22
C LEU A 3 0.52 6.22 1.82
N THR A 4 1.11 7.14 1.05
CA THR A 4 2.20 7.98 1.57
C THR A 4 1.75 8.91 2.69
N THR A 5 0.44 9.22 2.77
CA THR A 5 -0.11 10.10 3.79
C THR A 5 -0.92 9.35 4.84
N ALA A 6 -0.96 8.03 4.78
CA ALA A 6 -1.68 7.21 5.75
C ALA A 6 -1.02 7.30 7.13
N LYS A 7 -1.83 7.30 8.18
CA LYS A 7 -1.32 7.29 9.56
C LYS A 7 -0.85 5.90 9.93
N GLU A 8 0.28 5.84 10.65
CA GLU A 8 0.77 4.56 11.18
C GLU A 8 -0.25 3.97 12.14
N GLY A 9 -0.42 2.66 12.06
CA GLY A 9 -1.28 1.92 12.97
C GLY A 9 -2.77 1.96 12.63
N LYS A 10 -3.18 2.78 11.68
CA LYS A 10 -4.58 2.86 11.28
C LYS A 10 -4.84 1.97 10.08
N GLU A 11 -5.91 1.18 10.13
CA GLU A 11 -6.32 0.35 8.99
C GLU A 11 -7.10 1.18 7.98
N TYR A 12 -6.74 1.02 6.71
CA TYR A 12 -7.44 1.63 5.59
C TYR A 12 -7.90 0.54 4.64
N VAL A 13 -8.81 0.89 3.73
CA VAL A 13 -9.25 -0.03 2.67
C VAL A 13 -8.69 0.48 1.35
N ILE A 14 -8.09 -0.42 0.58
CA ILE A 14 -7.53 -0.08 -0.72
C ILE A 14 -8.66 0.22 -1.69
N GLN A 15 -8.58 1.38 -2.34
CA GLN A 15 -9.55 1.80 -3.34
C GLN A 15 -9.19 1.23 -4.71
N ARG A 16 -7.94 1.42 -5.12
CA ARG A 16 -7.41 0.95 -6.39
C ARG A 16 -5.90 1.12 -6.41
N ILE A 17 -5.26 0.48 -7.38
CA ILE A 17 -3.86 0.73 -7.69
C ILE A 17 -3.83 1.67 -8.90
N GLU A 18 -3.14 2.79 -8.78
CA GLU A 18 -3.10 3.81 -9.82
C GLU A 18 -1.68 3.93 -10.36
N THR A 19 -1.42 3.25 -11.47
CA THR A 19 -0.11 3.26 -12.10
C THR A 19 -0.26 2.86 -13.58
N ASP A 20 0.64 3.38 -14.41
CA ASP A 20 0.78 2.95 -15.81
C ASP A 20 1.71 1.75 -15.95
N ASP A 21 2.41 1.41 -14.89
CA ASP A 21 3.43 0.36 -14.91
C ASP A 21 2.77 -0.98 -14.59
N GLN A 22 2.63 -1.82 -15.61
CA GLN A 22 1.97 -3.12 -15.44
C GLN A 22 2.76 -4.06 -14.53
N GLU A 23 4.08 -3.95 -14.51
CA GLU A 23 4.90 -4.79 -13.62
C GLU A 23 4.69 -4.41 -12.16
N LEU A 24 4.60 -3.11 -11.89
CA LEU A 24 4.35 -2.60 -10.56
C LEU A 24 2.96 -3.02 -10.09
N ASP A 25 1.97 -2.90 -10.96
CA ASP A 25 0.60 -3.31 -10.66
C ASP A 25 0.54 -4.82 -10.34
N ALA A 26 1.17 -5.64 -11.16
CA ALA A 26 1.21 -7.08 -10.95
C ALA A 26 1.94 -7.45 -9.66
N PHE A 27 3.03 -6.74 -9.35
CA PHE A 27 3.76 -6.96 -8.10
C PHE A 27 2.89 -6.68 -6.89
N LEU A 28 2.22 -5.53 -6.88
CA LEU A 28 1.33 -5.17 -5.77
C LEU A 28 0.17 -6.16 -5.64
N PHE A 29 -0.39 -6.58 -6.77
CA PHE A 29 -1.44 -7.59 -6.76
C PHE A 29 -0.97 -8.89 -6.11
N SER A 30 0.28 -9.29 -6.38
CA SER A 30 0.84 -10.51 -5.81
C SER A 30 1.00 -10.44 -4.29
N LEU A 31 1.11 -9.25 -3.73
CA LEU A 31 1.17 -9.03 -2.28
C LEU A 31 -0.20 -9.00 -1.62
N GLY A 32 -1.27 -8.96 -2.42
CA GLY A 32 -2.63 -8.80 -1.91
C GLY A 32 -3.13 -7.36 -1.93
N CYS A 33 -2.42 -6.46 -2.62
CA CYS A 33 -2.81 -5.05 -2.74
C CYS A 33 -3.78 -4.87 -3.89
N TYR A 34 -5.06 -5.01 -3.62
CA TYR A 34 -6.09 -4.76 -4.62
C TYR A 34 -7.35 -4.22 -3.95
N SER A 35 -8.25 -3.72 -4.78
CA SER A 35 -9.47 -3.03 -4.33
C SER A 35 -10.25 -3.84 -3.31
N GLY A 36 -10.63 -3.18 -2.23
CA GLY A 36 -11.44 -3.79 -1.17
C GLY A 36 -10.64 -4.45 -0.05
N GLU A 37 -9.32 -4.58 -0.20
CA GLU A 37 -8.50 -5.22 0.82
C GLU A 37 -8.04 -4.22 1.88
N PRO A 38 -8.02 -4.62 3.16
CA PRO A 38 -7.49 -3.75 4.21
C PRO A 38 -5.96 -3.71 4.18
N ILE A 39 -5.41 -2.56 4.52
CA ILE A 39 -3.98 -2.34 4.59
C ILE A 39 -3.67 -1.41 5.76
N THR A 40 -2.58 -1.68 6.45
CA THR A 40 -2.12 -0.86 7.57
C THR A 40 -0.65 -0.53 7.37
N VAL A 41 -0.28 0.75 7.55
CA VAL A 41 1.14 1.12 7.61
C VAL A 41 1.59 0.86 9.03
N VAL A 42 2.45 -0.15 9.20
CA VAL A 42 2.94 -0.56 10.52
C VAL A 42 4.01 0.42 11.00
N SER A 43 4.91 0.79 10.11
CA SER A 43 5.95 1.78 10.42
C SER A 43 6.37 2.49 9.14
N ARG A 44 6.82 3.72 9.31
CA ARG A 44 7.23 4.55 8.18
C ARG A 44 8.67 5.00 8.39
N LYS A 45 9.47 4.82 7.36
CA LYS A 45 10.84 5.34 7.32
C LYS A 45 10.95 6.40 6.23
N LYS A 46 12.13 6.95 6.06
CA LYS A 46 12.32 8.09 5.15
C LYS A 46 11.93 7.79 3.72
N LYS A 47 12.28 6.61 3.20
CA LYS A 47 12.05 6.25 1.80
C LYS A 47 11.22 4.99 1.62
N THR A 48 10.88 4.34 2.72
CA THR A 48 10.14 3.08 2.70
C THR A 48 9.11 3.06 3.81
N CYS A 49 8.18 2.13 3.71
CA CYS A 49 7.29 1.84 4.83
C CYS A 49 7.03 0.34 4.89
N VAL A 50 6.73 -0.14 6.10
CA VAL A 50 6.32 -1.52 6.30
C VAL A 50 4.80 -1.52 6.35
N VAL A 51 4.18 -2.34 5.53
CA VAL A 51 2.73 -2.47 5.47
C VAL A 51 2.32 -3.88 5.87
N SER A 52 1.14 -3.98 6.46
CA SER A 52 0.52 -5.25 6.81
C SER A 52 -0.67 -5.48 5.89
N ILE A 53 -0.67 -6.62 5.18
CA ILE A 53 -1.72 -7.02 4.25
C ILE A 53 -1.92 -8.51 4.43
N LYS A 54 -3.17 -8.96 4.66
CA LYS A 54 -3.51 -10.38 4.74
C LYS A 54 -2.56 -11.18 5.65
N ASP A 55 -2.32 -10.66 6.86
CA ASP A 55 -1.49 -11.31 7.87
C ASP A 55 -0.01 -11.38 7.54
N SER A 56 0.42 -10.71 6.47
CA SER A 56 1.83 -10.64 6.09
C SER A 56 2.31 -9.20 6.12
N ARG A 57 3.61 -9.02 6.30
CA ARG A 57 4.23 -7.70 6.32
C ARG A 57 5.23 -7.58 5.20
N TYR A 58 5.22 -6.43 4.54
CA TYR A 58 6.10 -6.14 3.42
C TYR A 58 6.69 -4.76 3.58
N SER A 59 7.95 -4.60 3.18
CA SER A 59 8.58 -3.29 3.08
C SER A 59 8.45 -2.82 1.64
N ILE A 60 7.83 -1.65 1.45
CA ILE A 60 7.66 -1.07 0.12
C ILE A 60 8.24 0.33 0.10
N ASP A 61 8.68 0.77 -1.09
CA ASP A 61 9.22 2.11 -1.23
C ASP A 61 8.10 3.13 -1.49
N ASN A 62 8.49 4.41 -1.52
CA ASN A 62 7.51 5.48 -1.70
C ASN A 62 6.83 5.44 -3.06
N GLN A 63 7.50 4.96 -4.09
CA GLN A 63 6.90 4.82 -5.42
C GLN A 63 5.74 3.84 -5.41
N LEU A 64 5.93 2.70 -4.74
CA LEU A 64 4.87 1.72 -4.56
C LEU A 64 3.73 2.28 -3.72
N ALA A 65 4.09 2.98 -2.63
CA ALA A 65 3.08 3.56 -1.74
C ALA A 65 2.23 4.63 -2.44
N GLU A 66 2.83 5.41 -3.33
CA GLU A 66 2.11 6.43 -4.11
C GLU A 66 1.05 5.82 -5.03
N ALA A 67 1.29 4.60 -5.51
CA ALA A 67 0.37 3.91 -6.40
C ALA A 67 -0.84 3.32 -5.69
N ILE A 68 -0.75 3.12 -4.38
CA ILE A 68 -1.83 2.51 -3.60
C ILE A 68 -2.79 3.60 -3.15
N MET A 69 -3.95 3.68 -3.81
CA MET A 69 -5.00 4.63 -3.44
C MET A 69 -5.87 4.01 -2.37
N ILE A 70 -6.17 4.76 -1.34
CA ILE A 70 -6.96 4.27 -0.19
C ILE A 70 -8.10 5.22 0.10
N TYR A 71 -9.16 4.66 0.70
CA TYR A 71 -10.26 5.48 1.21
C TYR A 71 -9.85 6.13 2.53
N GLU A 72 -10.30 7.34 2.73
CA GLU A 72 -10.08 8.03 4.02
C GLU A 72 -11.03 7.46 5.11
#